data_c69d265394ac88ab8f19fa9379863ab9
#
_entry.id   c69d265394ac88ab8f19fa9379863ab9
#
_cell.length_a   1.000
_cell.length_b   1.000
_cell.length_c   1.000
_cell.angle_alpha   90.00
_cell.angle_beta   90.00
_cell.angle_gamma   90.00
#
_symmetry.space_group_name_H-M   'P 1'
#
loop_
_entity.id
_entity.type
_entity.pdbx_description
1 polymer ?
#
loop_
_entity_poly.entity_id
_entity_poly.type
_entity_poly.pdbx_seq_one_letter_code
_entity_poly.pdbx_strand_id
1 'polypeptide(L)' 'MRNTTKLKQILLKYDLALSMEEENLLKLTLVDKNTGSFTSFEHSSYSQLLSKCYSFFLKELKRATVNGER' A
#
# COMPACT_ATOMS: atom_id res chain seq x y z
N MET A 1 -1.92 10.00 -11.91
CA MET A 1 -1.04 8.82 -11.98
C MET A 1 -1.87 7.57 -12.20
N ARG A 2 -1.39 6.69 -13.05
CA ARG A 2 -2.11 5.45 -13.36
C ARG A 2 -2.00 4.46 -12.21
N ASN A 3 -3.02 3.59 -12.09
CA ASN A 3 -3.02 2.56 -11.05
C ASN A 3 -1.80 1.64 -11.16
N THR A 4 -1.41 1.28 -12.38
CA THR A 4 -0.25 0.42 -12.59
C THR A 4 1.03 1.08 -12.07
N THR A 5 1.17 2.40 -12.28
CA THR A 5 2.34 3.13 -11.79
C THR A 5 2.35 3.17 -10.26
N LYS A 6 1.20 3.42 -9.65
CA LYS A 6 1.08 3.41 -8.18
C LYS A 6 1.45 2.05 -7.63
N LEU A 7 0.94 1.00 -8.26
CA LEU A 7 1.21 -0.37 -7.83
C LEU A 7 2.70 -0.69 -7.89
N LYS A 8 3.36 -0.33 -9.00
CA LYS A 8 4.80 -0.57 -9.15
C LYS A 8 5.61 0.16 -8.09
N GLN A 9 5.23 1.40 -7.78
CA GLN A 9 5.93 2.17 -6.75
C GLN A 9 5.82 1.49 -5.39
N ILE A 10 4.62 1.04 -5.05
CA ILE A 10 4.39 0.36 -3.77
C ILE A 10 5.18 -0.94 -3.70
N LEU A 11 5.24 -1.69 -4.81
CA LEU A 11 5.94 -2.98 -4.85
C LEU A 11 7.45 -2.86 -4.65
N LEU A 12 8.01 -1.67 -4.82
CA LEU A 12 9.43 -1.46 -4.56
C LEU A 12 9.74 -1.60 -3.07
N LYS A 13 8.78 -1.28 -2.21
CA LYS A 13 8.98 -1.30 -0.77
C LYS A 13 8.16 -2.39 -0.06
N TYR A 14 7.02 -2.76 -0.60
CA TYR A 14 6.11 -3.70 0.04
C TYR A 14 5.76 -4.85 -0.87
N ASP A 15 5.48 -5.99 -0.26
CA ASP A 15 4.82 -7.09 -0.95
C ASP A 15 3.33 -6.89 -0.78
N LEU A 16 2.56 -7.24 -1.79
CA LEU A 16 1.12 -7.04 -1.78
C LEU A 16 0.38 -8.36 -1.87
N ALA A 17 -0.71 -8.45 -1.11
CA ALA A 17 -1.63 -9.59 -1.20
C ALA A 17 -3.03 -9.02 -1.35
N LEU A 18 -3.68 -9.36 -2.46
CA LEU A 18 -5.04 -8.90 -2.74
C LEU A 18 -6.00 -10.08 -2.60
N SER A 19 -7.05 -9.87 -1.86
CA SER A 19 -8.07 -10.91 -1.67
C SER A 19 -9.46 -10.26 -1.65
N MET A 20 -10.47 -11.10 -1.80
CA MET A 20 -11.86 -10.67 -1.69
C MET A 20 -12.42 -11.36 -0.45
N GLU A 21 -12.62 -10.59 0.62
CA GLU A 21 -13.08 -11.13 1.90
C GLU A 21 -14.58 -11.40 1.90
N GLU A 22 -15.31 -10.53 1.25
CA GLU A 22 -16.75 -10.65 1.11
C GLU A 22 -17.13 -10.26 -0.30
N GLU A 23 -18.39 -10.49 -0.67
CA GLU A 23 -18.88 -10.06 -1.97
C GLU A 23 -18.65 -8.54 -2.10
N ASN A 24 -17.93 -8.15 -3.15
CA ASN A 24 -17.62 -6.76 -3.45
C ASN A 24 -16.74 -6.04 -2.44
N LEU A 25 -16.10 -6.75 -1.53
CA LEU A 25 -15.17 -6.14 -0.59
C LEU A 25 -13.77 -6.68 -0.82
N LEU A 26 -12.89 -5.83 -1.33
CA LEU A 26 -11.51 -6.18 -1.61
C LEU A 26 -10.64 -5.82 -0.42
N LYS A 27 -9.67 -6.65 -0.14
CA LYS A 27 -8.69 -6.41 0.93
C LYS A 27 -7.30 -6.46 0.32
N LEU A 28 -6.53 -5.41 0.55
CA LEU A 28 -5.16 -5.33 0.08
C LEU A 28 -4.25 -5.21 1.29
N THR A 29 -3.33 -6.16 1.42
CA THR A 29 -2.38 -6.20 2.53
C THR A 29 -0.99 -5.84 2.01
N LEU A 30 -0.33 -4.92 2.70
CA LEU A 30 1.03 -4.52 2.39
C LEU A 30 1.95 -5.09 3.47
N VAL A 31 3.00 -5.78 3.05
CA VAL A 31 4.00 -6.32 3.96
C VAL A 31 5.34 -5.64 3.67
N ASP A 32 5.88 -4.93 4.65
CA ASP A 32 7.16 -4.25 4.49
C ASP A 32 8.27 -5.28 4.28
N LYS A 33 9.01 -5.13 3.19
CA LYS A 33 10.07 -6.09 2.83
C LYS A 33 11.23 -6.08 3.81
N ASN A 34 11.44 -4.96 4.51
CA ASN A 34 12.55 -4.83 5.43
C ASN A 34 12.21 -5.28 6.85
N THR A 35 11.03 -4.93 7.33
CA THR A 35 10.65 -5.17 8.72
C THR A 35 9.70 -6.35 8.92
N GLY A 36 8.98 -6.72 7.87
CA GLY A 36 7.94 -7.75 7.97
C GLY A 36 6.63 -7.23 8.54
N SER A 37 6.57 -5.96 8.90
CA SER A 37 5.33 -5.35 9.39
C SER A 37 4.28 -5.32 8.29
N PHE A 38 3.02 -5.49 8.65
CA PHE A 38 1.96 -5.48 7.64
C PHE A 38 0.86 -4.51 7.99
N THR A 39 0.18 -4.04 6.96
CA THR A 39 -0.96 -3.13 7.07
C THR A 39 -1.97 -3.54 6.02
N SER A 40 -3.24 -3.54 6.38
CA SER A 40 -4.32 -3.93 5.47
C SER A 40 -5.31 -2.80 5.26
N PHE A 41 -5.87 -2.74 4.06
CA PHE A 41 -6.91 -1.79 3.71
C PHE A 41 -8.03 -2.54 3.01
N GLU A 42 -9.26 -2.09 3.20
CA GLU A 42 -10.43 -2.70 2.59
C GLU A 42 -11.28 -1.64 1.90
N HIS A 43 -11.80 -1.99 0.74
CA HIS A 43 -12.71 -1.10 0.01
C HIS A 43 -13.39 -1.91 -1.09
N SER A 44 -14.57 -1.47 -1.49
CA SER A 44 -15.29 -2.14 -2.57
C SER A 44 -14.72 -1.79 -3.94
N SER A 45 -14.03 -0.67 -4.06
CA SER A 45 -13.42 -0.21 -5.32
C SER A 45 -11.92 -0.44 -5.30
N TYR A 46 -11.40 -1.16 -6.30
CA TYR A 46 -9.96 -1.40 -6.41
C TYR A 46 -9.18 -0.09 -6.55
N SER A 47 -9.68 0.85 -7.36
CA SER A 47 -9.00 2.13 -7.54
C SER A 47 -8.90 2.92 -6.25
N GLN A 48 -9.98 2.93 -5.48
CA GLN A 48 -9.98 3.62 -4.18
C GLN A 48 -9.05 2.92 -3.20
N LEU A 49 -9.08 1.59 -3.20
CA LEU A 49 -8.22 0.79 -2.34
C LEU A 49 -6.75 1.08 -2.64
N LEU A 50 -6.39 1.07 -3.90
CA LEU A 50 -5.02 1.33 -4.33
C LEU A 50 -4.59 2.75 -3.98
N SER A 51 -5.49 3.73 -4.10
CA SER A 51 -5.21 5.11 -3.73
C SER A 51 -4.92 5.23 -2.24
N LYS A 52 -5.66 4.51 -1.40
CA LYS A 52 -5.41 4.49 0.04
C LYS A 52 -4.03 3.90 0.35
N CYS A 53 -3.70 2.82 -0.32
CA CYS A 53 -2.40 2.17 -0.13
C CYS A 53 -1.26 3.09 -0.59
N TYR A 54 -1.45 3.76 -1.70
CA TYR A 54 -0.45 4.67 -2.22
C TYR A 54 -0.23 5.86 -1.29
N SER A 55 -1.32 6.40 -0.72
CA SER A 55 -1.21 7.49 0.26
C SER A 55 -0.43 7.05 1.49
N PHE A 56 -0.69 5.84 1.96
CA PHE A 56 0.05 5.26 3.08
C PHE A 56 1.53 5.13 2.73
N PHE A 57 1.83 4.62 1.54
CA PHE A 57 3.19 4.46 1.05
C PHE A 57 3.93 5.81 1.04
N LEU A 58 3.30 6.85 0.53
CA LEU A 58 3.91 8.17 0.48
C LEU A 58 4.17 8.73 1.87
N LYS A 59 3.27 8.50 2.80
CA LYS A 59 3.46 8.94 4.19
C LYS A 59 4.65 8.24 4.83
N GLU A 60 4.80 6.95 4.56
CA GLU A 60 5.91 6.17 5.11
C GLU A 60 7.25 6.62 4.53
N LEU A 61 7.28 6.94 3.24
CA LEU A 61 8.48 7.47 2.62
C LEU A 61 8.86 8.82 3.23
N LYS A 62 7.87 9.66 3.47
CA LYS A 62 8.08 10.97 4.04
C LYS A 62 8.65 10.88 5.45
N ARG A 63 8.09 9.96 6.24
CA ARG A 63 8.58 9.73 7.61
C ARG A 63 10.01 9.26 7.61
N ALA A 64 10.33 8.32 6.73
CA ALA A 64 11.69 7.79 6.62
C ALA A 64 12.66 8.89 6.22
N THR A 65 12.26 9.74 5.26
CA THR A 65 13.10 10.84 4.80
C THR A 65 13.37 11.84 5.92
N VAL A 66 12.32 12.21 6.66
CA VAL A 66 12.46 13.14 7.78
C VAL A 66 13.40 12.56 8.84
N ASN A 67 13.22 11.29 9.15
CA ASN A 67 14.08 10.63 10.13
C ASN A 67 15.52 10.52 9.63
N GLY A 68 15.68 10.29 8.34
CA GLY A 68 17.00 10.16 7.74
C GLY A 68 17.79 11.45 7.72
N GLU A 69 17.12 12.57 7.78
CA GLU A 69 17.77 13.88 7.76
C GLU A 69 18.36 14.28 9.10
N ARG A 70 18.03 13.57 10.13
CA ARG A 70 18.52 13.86 11.48
C ARG A 70 19.67 12.93 11.91
#